data_9522be4f1ee320c461da96dcf110b6cb
#
_entry.id   9522be4f1ee320c461da96dcf110b6cb
#
_cell.length_a   1.000
_cell.length_b   1.000
_cell.length_c   1.000
_cell.angle_alpha   90.00
_cell.angle_beta   90.00
_cell.angle_gamma   90.00
#
_symmetry.space_group_name_H-M   'P 1'
#
loop_
_entity.id
_entity.type
_entity.pdbx_description
1 polymer ?
#
loop_
_entity_poly.entity_id
_entity_poly.type
_entity_poly.pdbx_seq_one_letter_code
_entity_poly.pdbx_strand_id
1 'polypeptide(L)'
;MKAPIIEIFSSFQGEGVLIGQRQIFVRFAGCNLNCNYCDTKNSISKNQGILMTPAEVVSKIESILTPDCHIISFTGGEPSLYPEFINEVSKLTNLDIMLETNGVLPENIDLIEILDIVSLDIKLKEQFNGDYKEDILLNEIKSLNLLIEKSINVYCKVVILPSLKIESFEEVIKKIDNEITYKNDVQFIIQPSSPLNEWVGLSNSLFEFSEIVGRYFEVSTIPQIHKILNIE
;
A
#
# COMPACT_ATOMS: atom_id res chain seq x y z
N MET A 1 -14.61 -16.95 12.18
CA MET A 1 -14.05 -15.57 12.06
C MET A 1 -14.71 -14.86 10.89
N LYS A 2 -14.92 -13.55 10.96
CA LYS A 2 -15.46 -12.73 9.86
C LYS A 2 -14.73 -11.39 9.82
N ALA A 3 -14.53 -10.82 8.62
CA ALA A 3 -14.02 -9.48 8.42
C ALA A 3 -14.96 -8.65 7.53
N PRO A 4 -14.99 -7.33 7.69
CA PRO A 4 -15.80 -6.44 6.87
C PRO A 4 -15.13 -6.19 5.52
N ILE A 5 -15.74 -6.66 4.44
CA ILE A 5 -15.27 -6.54 3.06
C ILE A 5 -16.16 -5.52 2.33
N ILE A 6 -15.54 -4.54 1.67
CA ILE A 6 -16.24 -3.57 0.81
C ILE A 6 -16.58 -4.23 -0.52
N GLU A 7 -15.55 -4.80 -1.17
CA GLU A 7 -15.66 -5.38 -2.51
C GLU A 7 -14.57 -6.41 -2.78
N ILE A 8 -14.83 -7.29 -3.73
CA ILE A 8 -13.87 -8.24 -4.29
C ILE A 8 -14.00 -8.16 -5.81
N PHE A 9 -12.94 -7.74 -6.49
CA PHE A 9 -12.97 -7.49 -7.93
C PHE A 9 -11.65 -7.89 -8.60
N SER A 10 -11.66 -8.08 -9.91
CA SER A 10 -10.49 -8.36 -10.72
C SER A 10 -10.16 -7.15 -11.57
N SER A 11 -8.95 -6.64 -11.45
CA SER A 11 -8.48 -5.48 -12.21
C SER A 11 -6.97 -5.56 -12.48
N PHE A 12 -6.45 -4.60 -13.25
CA PHE A 12 -5.01 -4.42 -13.37
C PHE A 12 -4.47 -3.62 -12.17
N GLN A 13 -3.34 -4.10 -11.60
CA GLN A 13 -2.61 -3.30 -10.61
C GLN A 13 -2.24 -1.95 -11.23
N GLY A 14 -2.73 -0.88 -10.63
CA GLY A 14 -2.56 0.47 -11.13
C GLY A 14 -1.37 1.21 -10.54
N GLU A 15 -0.65 0.61 -9.59
CA GLU A 15 0.35 1.24 -8.75
C GLU A 15 1.55 0.32 -8.52
N GLY A 16 2.67 0.91 -8.08
CA GLY A 16 3.82 0.14 -7.61
C GLY A 16 4.52 -0.69 -8.68
N VAL A 17 5.30 -1.67 -8.21
CA VAL A 17 6.19 -2.49 -9.07
C VAL A 17 5.44 -3.52 -9.92
N LEU A 18 4.21 -3.85 -9.56
CA LEU A 18 3.37 -4.82 -10.29
C LEU A 18 2.37 -4.16 -11.25
N ILE A 19 2.62 -2.90 -11.60
CA ILE A 19 1.77 -2.12 -12.50
C ILE A 19 1.46 -2.88 -13.80
N GLY A 20 0.17 -2.93 -14.17
CA GLY A 20 -0.32 -3.61 -15.37
C GLY A 20 -0.55 -5.12 -15.20
N GLN A 21 -0.17 -5.75 -14.11
CA GLN A 21 -0.49 -7.14 -13.83
C GLN A 21 -1.94 -7.27 -13.34
N ARG A 22 -2.64 -8.27 -13.84
CA ARG A 22 -4.02 -8.53 -13.38
C ARG A 22 -4.00 -9.22 -12.03
N GLN A 23 -4.78 -8.68 -11.10
CA GLN A 23 -4.89 -9.17 -9.72
C GLN A 23 -6.36 -9.26 -9.29
N ILE A 24 -6.62 -10.02 -8.23
CA ILE A 24 -7.88 -9.97 -7.52
C ILE A 24 -7.68 -9.14 -6.27
N PHE A 25 -8.42 -8.05 -6.16
CA PHE A 25 -8.40 -7.16 -5.01
C PHE A 25 -9.48 -7.57 -4.01
N VAL A 26 -9.08 -7.69 -2.75
CA VAL A 26 -9.97 -7.85 -1.60
C VAL A 26 -9.86 -6.60 -0.76
N ARG A 27 -10.87 -5.73 -0.85
CA ARG A 27 -10.90 -4.43 -0.18
C ARG A 27 -11.62 -4.52 1.16
N PHE A 28 -10.86 -4.33 2.23
CA PHE A 28 -11.40 -4.30 3.60
C PHE A 28 -12.01 -2.94 3.95
N ALA A 29 -12.97 -2.96 4.87
CA ALA A 29 -13.46 -1.78 5.57
C ALA A 29 -12.76 -1.63 6.92
N GLY A 30 -12.53 -0.39 7.33
CA GLY A 30 -11.81 0.00 8.54
C GLY A 30 -10.39 0.47 8.23
N CYS A 31 -10.04 1.66 8.72
CA CYS A 31 -8.69 2.21 8.64
C CYS A 31 -8.31 2.83 9.98
N ASN A 32 -7.03 2.73 10.35
CA ASN A 32 -6.45 3.35 11.53
C ASN A 32 -5.94 4.78 11.27
N LEU A 33 -5.95 5.22 9.99
CA LEU A 33 -5.54 6.56 9.56
C LEU A 33 -6.68 7.31 8.86
N ASN A 34 -6.54 8.64 8.73
CA ASN A 34 -7.48 9.52 8.05
C ASN A 34 -6.72 10.50 7.14
N CYS A 35 -6.16 9.97 6.04
CA CYS A 35 -5.39 10.76 5.09
C CYS A 35 -6.29 11.71 4.29
N ASN A 36 -5.86 12.95 4.08
CA ASN A 36 -6.64 13.98 3.37
C ASN A 36 -6.82 13.68 1.87
N TYR A 37 -5.87 12.96 1.25
CA TYR A 37 -5.87 12.58 -0.17
C TYR A 37 -6.51 11.20 -0.42
N CYS A 38 -7.03 10.53 0.63
CA CYS A 38 -7.61 9.18 0.50
C CYS A 38 -8.68 9.15 -0.60
N ASP A 39 -8.50 8.28 -1.58
CA ASP A 39 -9.42 8.09 -2.71
C ASP A 39 -10.50 7.03 -2.43
N THR A 40 -10.35 6.27 -1.34
CA THR A 40 -11.27 5.21 -0.88
C THR A 40 -11.92 5.56 0.46
N LYS A 41 -12.46 6.77 0.60
CA LYS A 41 -13.07 7.25 1.86
C LYS A 41 -14.19 6.36 2.42
N ASN A 42 -14.87 5.61 1.55
CA ASN A 42 -15.89 4.62 1.95
C ASN A 42 -15.28 3.42 2.70
N SER A 43 -13.97 3.17 2.59
CA SER A 43 -13.30 2.08 3.31
C SER A 43 -12.82 2.45 4.72
N ILE A 44 -12.90 3.72 5.12
CA ILE A 44 -12.41 4.18 6.44
C ILE A 44 -13.24 3.58 7.58
N SER A 45 -14.56 3.52 7.43
CA SER A 45 -15.44 3.00 8.48
C SER A 45 -15.69 1.50 8.32
N LYS A 46 -15.51 0.72 9.40
CA LYS A 46 -15.81 -0.72 9.43
C LYS A 46 -17.27 -1.04 9.09
N ASN A 47 -18.17 -0.11 9.36
CA ASN A 47 -19.62 -0.29 9.14
C ASN A 47 -20.02 -0.25 7.66
N GLN A 48 -19.11 0.10 6.76
CA GLN A 48 -19.35 0.13 5.31
C GLN A 48 -19.15 -1.25 4.66
N GLY A 49 -18.45 -2.17 5.34
CA GLY A 49 -18.20 -3.51 4.82
C GLY A 49 -19.29 -4.53 5.15
N ILE A 50 -19.43 -5.52 4.30
CA ILE A 50 -20.23 -6.71 4.54
C ILE A 50 -19.36 -7.74 5.28
N LEU A 51 -19.86 -8.29 6.38
CA LEU A 51 -19.14 -9.30 7.14
C LEU A 51 -19.10 -10.64 6.38
N MET A 52 -17.93 -10.99 5.88
CA MET A 52 -17.66 -12.24 5.15
C MET A 52 -16.74 -13.16 5.94
N THR A 53 -16.93 -14.47 5.78
CA THR A 53 -16.00 -15.52 6.24
C THR A 53 -14.86 -15.71 5.22
N PRO A 54 -13.71 -16.31 5.60
CA PRO A 54 -12.64 -16.67 4.65
C PRO A 54 -13.14 -17.52 3.48
N ALA A 55 -13.98 -18.52 3.75
CA ALA A 55 -14.54 -19.39 2.71
C ALA A 55 -15.44 -18.62 1.70
N GLU A 56 -16.25 -17.67 2.17
CA GLU A 56 -17.06 -16.82 1.29
C GLU A 56 -16.18 -15.92 0.41
N VAL A 57 -15.07 -15.39 0.95
CA VAL A 57 -14.09 -14.60 0.19
C VAL A 57 -13.43 -15.46 -0.88
N VAL A 58 -12.92 -16.65 -0.52
CA VAL A 58 -12.27 -17.56 -1.48
C VAL A 58 -13.25 -17.99 -2.58
N SER A 59 -14.48 -18.37 -2.24
CA SER A 59 -15.50 -18.71 -3.24
C SER A 59 -15.77 -17.54 -4.22
N LYS A 60 -15.75 -16.30 -3.73
CA LYS A 60 -15.90 -15.13 -4.59
C LYS A 60 -14.68 -14.93 -5.49
N ILE A 61 -13.46 -15.09 -4.94
CA ILE A 61 -12.21 -15.04 -5.71
C ILE A 61 -12.23 -16.05 -6.85
N GLU A 62 -12.55 -17.32 -6.56
CA GLU A 62 -12.64 -18.40 -7.54
C GLU A 62 -13.64 -18.09 -8.66
N SER A 63 -14.76 -17.43 -8.33
CA SER A 63 -15.81 -17.09 -9.30
C SER A 63 -15.41 -16.04 -10.34
N ILE A 64 -14.34 -15.24 -10.05
CA ILE A 64 -13.84 -14.17 -10.92
C ILE A 64 -12.38 -14.39 -11.36
N LEU A 65 -11.79 -15.52 -10.97
CA LEU A 65 -10.42 -15.87 -11.31
C LEU A 65 -10.29 -16.11 -12.83
N THR A 66 -9.23 -15.59 -13.41
CA THR A 66 -8.88 -15.74 -14.83
C THR A 66 -7.46 -16.30 -14.96
N PRO A 67 -7.10 -16.94 -16.11
CA PRO A 67 -5.80 -17.59 -16.27
C PRO A 67 -4.58 -16.67 -16.18
N ASP A 68 -4.77 -15.37 -16.34
CA ASP A 68 -3.74 -14.32 -16.26
C ASP A 68 -3.63 -13.68 -14.87
N CYS A 69 -4.43 -14.16 -13.90
CA CYS A 69 -4.44 -13.65 -12.53
C CYS A 69 -3.80 -14.66 -11.57
N HIS A 70 -2.72 -14.26 -10.91
CA HIS A 70 -1.93 -15.12 -10.04
C HIS A 70 -1.79 -14.59 -8.62
N ILE A 71 -2.31 -13.37 -8.34
CA ILE A 71 -2.10 -12.63 -7.09
C ILE A 71 -3.44 -12.20 -6.51
N ILE A 72 -3.58 -12.34 -5.19
CA ILE A 72 -4.60 -11.67 -4.39
C ILE A 72 -3.96 -10.47 -3.71
N SER A 73 -4.47 -9.27 -3.98
CA SER A 73 -4.08 -8.05 -3.30
C SER A 73 -5.06 -7.73 -2.19
N PHE A 74 -4.62 -7.85 -0.95
CA PHE A 74 -5.35 -7.37 0.22
C PHE A 74 -5.11 -5.88 0.39
N THR A 75 -6.17 -5.09 0.26
CA THR A 75 -6.15 -3.63 0.25
C THR A 75 -7.36 -3.06 1.00
N GLY A 76 -7.64 -1.79 0.86
CA GLY A 76 -8.88 -1.17 1.33
C GLY A 76 -8.67 -0.01 2.27
N GLY A 77 -9.24 -0.06 3.48
CA GLY A 77 -8.90 0.85 4.56
C GLY A 77 -7.49 0.55 5.06
N GLU A 78 -7.37 -0.39 6.00
CA GLU A 78 -6.07 -0.96 6.40
C GLU A 78 -6.26 -2.47 6.62
N PRO A 79 -5.74 -3.32 5.71
CA PRO A 79 -5.92 -4.76 5.79
C PRO A 79 -5.20 -5.40 6.98
N SER A 80 -4.09 -4.82 7.47
CA SER A 80 -3.38 -5.34 8.64
C SER A 80 -4.18 -5.26 9.96
N LEU A 81 -5.36 -4.65 9.96
CA LEU A 81 -6.32 -4.76 11.06
C LEU A 81 -6.92 -6.17 11.20
N TYR A 82 -6.71 -7.05 10.22
CA TYR A 82 -7.35 -8.38 10.15
C TYR A 82 -6.33 -9.50 9.84
N PRO A 83 -5.21 -9.61 10.57
CA PRO A 83 -4.11 -10.52 10.22
C PRO A 83 -4.54 -11.99 10.22
N GLU A 84 -5.31 -12.44 11.23
CA GLU A 84 -5.77 -13.82 11.31
C GLU A 84 -6.76 -14.16 10.17
N PHE A 85 -7.55 -13.18 9.73
CA PHE A 85 -8.46 -13.38 8.60
C PHE A 85 -7.69 -13.54 7.28
N ILE A 86 -6.65 -12.73 7.08
CA ILE A 86 -5.74 -12.84 5.93
C ILE A 86 -5.10 -14.23 5.92
N ASN A 87 -4.56 -14.70 7.05
CA ASN A 87 -3.97 -16.02 7.18
C ASN A 87 -4.94 -17.14 6.78
N GLU A 88 -6.20 -17.05 7.22
CA GLU A 88 -7.20 -18.08 6.88
C GLU A 88 -7.58 -18.07 5.39
N VAL A 89 -7.66 -16.89 4.75
CA VAL A 89 -7.87 -16.79 3.29
C VAL A 89 -6.65 -17.35 2.55
N SER A 90 -5.43 -16.96 2.95
CA SER A 90 -4.18 -17.38 2.30
C SER A 90 -3.99 -18.90 2.35
N LYS A 91 -4.38 -19.57 3.45
CA LYS A 91 -4.34 -21.04 3.58
C LYS A 91 -5.32 -21.77 2.65
N LEU A 92 -6.35 -21.09 2.16
CA LEU A 92 -7.40 -21.68 1.30
C LEU A 92 -7.16 -21.45 -0.21
N THR A 93 -6.05 -20.83 -0.59
CA THR A 93 -5.72 -20.51 -1.98
C THR A 93 -4.27 -20.92 -2.30
N ASN A 94 -3.96 -21.05 -3.60
CA ASN A 94 -2.59 -21.23 -4.09
C ASN A 94 -2.09 -19.98 -4.85
N LEU A 95 -2.81 -18.87 -4.76
CA LEU A 95 -2.40 -17.59 -5.37
C LEU A 95 -1.39 -16.90 -4.48
N ASP A 96 -0.47 -16.15 -5.08
CA ASP A 96 0.45 -15.30 -4.32
C ASP A 96 -0.32 -14.22 -3.54
N ILE A 97 0.19 -13.86 -2.39
CA ILE A 97 -0.45 -12.90 -1.48
C ILE A 97 0.31 -11.58 -1.49
N MET A 98 -0.37 -10.54 -1.92
CA MET A 98 0.10 -9.16 -1.82
C MET A 98 -0.65 -8.42 -0.72
N LEU A 99 0.07 -7.64 0.08
CA LEU A 99 -0.48 -6.74 1.09
C LEU A 99 -0.19 -5.28 0.71
N GLU A 100 -1.22 -4.46 0.61
CA GLU A 100 -1.10 -3.00 0.50
C GLU A 100 -1.44 -2.38 1.85
N THR A 101 -0.44 -1.90 2.58
CA THR A 101 -0.59 -1.46 3.97
C THR A 101 0.06 -0.10 4.23
N ASN A 102 -0.50 0.65 5.17
CA ASN A 102 0.12 1.87 5.67
C ASN A 102 1.28 1.61 6.67
N GLY A 103 1.54 0.35 7.04
CA GLY A 103 2.66 -0.04 7.87
C GLY A 103 2.65 0.40 9.33
N VAL A 104 1.62 1.08 9.80
CA VAL A 104 1.60 1.71 11.14
C VAL A 104 1.34 0.71 12.28
N LEU A 105 1.06 -0.55 11.93
CA LEU A 105 0.75 -1.63 12.88
C LEU A 105 1.75 -2.79 12.72
N PRO A 106 3.04 -2.61 13.08
CA PRO A 106 4.07 -3.65 12.91
C PRO A 106 3.72 -4.96 13.61
N GLU A 107 3.10 -4.91 14.79
CA GLU A 107 2.71 -6.09 15.55
C GLU A 107 1.64 -6.92 14.81
N ASN A 108 0.71 -6.27 14.09
CA ASN A 108 -0.30 -6.95 13.30
C ASN A 108 0.30 -7.53 12.01
N ILE A 109 1.22 -6.80 11.37
CA ILE A 109 1.94 -7.29 10.17
C ILE A 109 2.76 -8.53 10.53
N ASP A 110 3.38 -8.55 11.72
CA ASP A 110 4.14 -9.71 12.21
C ASP A 110 3.29 -10.99 12.35
N LEU A 111 2.00 -10.83 12.63
CA LEU A 111 1.04 -11.95 12.74
C LEU A 111 0.63 -12.54 11.40
N ILE A 112 0.90 -11.89 10.28
CA ILE A 112 0.58 -12.43 8.94
C ILE A 112 1.67 -13.44 8.55
N GLU A 113 1.25 -14.69 8.36
CA GLU A 113 2.15 -15.82 8.15
C GLU A 113 2.58 -16.00 6.70
N ILE A 114 1.71 -15.65 5.74
CA ILE A 114 1.90 -15.89 4.30
C ILE A 114 1.79 -14.54 3.58
N LEU A 115 2.93 -14.03 3.15
CA LEU A 115 3.06 -12.82 2.34
C LEU A 115 4.16 -13.04 1.30
N ASP A 116 3.85 -12.79 0.03
CA ASP A 116 4.82 -12.85 -1.05
C ASP A 116 5.33 -11.47 -1.41
N ILE A 117 4.44 -10.47 -1.41
CA ILE A 117 4.77 -9.10 -1.80
C ILE A 117 4.06 -8.11 -0.87
N VAL A 118 4.76 -7.04 -0.48
CA VAL A 118 4.19 -5.96 0.32
C VAL A 118 4.44 -4.61 -0.33
N SER A 119 3.37 -3.85 -0.54
CA SER A 119 3.40 -2.42 -0.81
C SER A 119 3.26 -1.67 0.50
N LEU A 120 4.35 -1.10 0.98
CA LEU A 120 4.38 -0.32 2.23
C LEU A 120 4.23 1.17 1.92
N ASP A 121 3.09 1.76 2.27
CA ASP A 121 2.82 3.18 2.07
C ASP A 121 3.46 4.03 3.17
N ILE A 122 4.53 4.76 2.85
CA ILE A 122 5.14 5.74 3.74
C ILE A 122 4.29 7.01 3.76
N LYS A 123 3.86 7.41 4.94
CA LYS A 123 2.95 8.56 5.14
C LYS A 123 3.71 9.81 5.58
N LEU A 124 3.41 10.92 4.92
CA LEU A 124 4.02 12.21 5.19
C LEU A 124 3.08 13.10 6.03
N LYS A 125 3.64 13.96 6.86
CA LYS A 125 2.88 14.83 7.76
C LYS A 125 1.85 15.71 7.00
N GLU A 126 2.21 16.17 5.83
CA GLU A 126 1.37 17.04 4.98
C GLU A 126 0.13 16.32 4.42
N GLN A 127 0.10 15.00 4.52
CA GLN A 127 -1.03 14.17 4.09
C GLN A 127 -2.17 14.11 5.12
N PHE A 128 -2.01 14.81 6.25
CA PHE A 128 -2.99 14.82 7.36
C PHE A 128 -3.40 16.26 7.70
N ASN A 129 -4.65 16.44 8.07
CA ASN A 129 -5.20 17.73 8.50
C ASN A 129 -4.91 18.01 10.00
N GLY A 130 -3.65 17.88 10.41
CA GLY A 130 -3.22 18.11 11.81
C GLY A 130 -3.23 16.88 12.72
N ASP A 131 -3.72 15.74 12.24
CA ASP A 131 -3.84 14.49 13.03
C ASP A 131 -2.62 13.56 12.87
N TYR A 132 -1.51 14.05 12.30
CA TYR A 132 -0.29 13.24 12.17
C TYR A 132 0.35 13.00 13.53
N LYS A 133 0.57 11.73 13.85
CA LYS A 133 1.25 11.30 15.07
C LYS A 133 2.72 11.01 14.77
N GLU A 134 3.60 11.37 15.71
CA GLU A 134 5.06 11.19 15.55
C GLU A 134 5.50 9.72 15.45
N ASP A 135 4.68 8.80 15.93
CA ASP A 135 4.97 7.36 15.88
C ASP A 135 4.65 6.71 14.53
N ILE A 136 3.94 7.39 13.62
CA ILE A 136 3.58 6.86 12.28
C ILE A 136 4.84 6.41 11.55
N LEU A 137 5.77 7.31 11.26
CA LEU A 137 6.99 6.98 10.52
C LEU A 137 7.86 5.95 11.25
N LEU A 138 7.93 6.01 12.59
CA LEU A 138 8.68 5.03 13.38
C LEU A 138 8.10 3.62 13.24
N ASN A 139 6.79 3.50 13.22
CA ASN A 139 6.12 2.21 13.05
C ASN A 139 6.23 1.70 11.61
N GLU A 140 6.15 2.58 10.60
CA GLU A 140 6.40 2.23 9.19
C GLU A 140 7.82 1.67 9.01
N ILE A 141 8.85 2.30 9.61
CA ILE A 141 10.22 1.82 9.57
C ILE A 141 10.37 0.46 10.31
N LYS A 142 9.69 0.28 11.46
CA LYS A 142 9.67 -1.02 12.14
C LYS A 142 9.04 -2.10 11.26
N SER A 143 7.92 -1.82 10.61
CA SER A 143 7.27 -2.73 9.68
C SER A 143 8.18 -3.08 8.50
N LEU A 144 8.88 -2.08 7.95
CA LEU A 144 9.83 -2.29 6.85
C LEU A 144 10.97 -3.23 7.28
N ASN A 145 11.61 -2.96 8.42
CA ASN A 145 12.69 -3.81 8.93
C ASN A 145 12.20 -5.25 9.20
N LEU A 146 11.02 -5.41 9.79
CA LEU A 146 10.39 -6.72 10.02
C LEU A 146 10.20 -7.49 8.72
N LEU A 147 9.68 -6.85 7.67
CA LEU A 147 9.44 -7.48 6.37
C LEU A 147 10.75 -7.89 5.70
N ILE A 148 11.78 -7.04 5.77
CA ILE A 148 13.14 -7.33 5.26
C ILE A 148 13.75 -8.54 6.02
N GLU A 149 13.68 -8.54 7.35
CA GLU A 149 14.18 -9.65 8.17
C GLU A 149 13.49 -10.97 7.87
N LYS A 150 12.22 -10.93 7.54
CA LYS A 150 11.45 -12.12 7.07
C LYS A 150 11.72 -12.48 5.61
N SER A 151 12.55 -11.74 4.90
CA SER A 151 12.83 -11.93 3.46
C SER A 151 11.58 -11.84 2.58
N ILE A 152 10.61 -11.01 2.97
CA ILE A 152 9.43 -10.70 2.17
C ILE A 152 9.82 -9.68 1.10
N ASN A 153 9.33 -9.86 -0.12
CA ASN A 153 9.52 -8.87 -1.19
C ASN A 153 8.72 -7.61 -0.87
N VAL A 154 9.40 -6.56 -0.38
CA VAL A 154 8.79 -5.29 0.02
C VAL A 154 9.29 -4.14 -0.81
N TYR A 155 8.39 -3.26 -1.23
CA TYR A 155 8.72 -1.95 -1.75
C TYR A 155 8.00 -0.85 -0.99
N CYS A 156 8.63 0.32 -0.88
CA CYS A 156 8.02 1.50 -0.29
C CYS A 156 7.32 2.32 -1.35
N LYS A 157 6.11 2.76 -1.09
CA LYS A 157 5.37 3.70 -1.93
C LYS A 157 5.14 5.00 -1.15
N VAL A 158 5.41 6.13 -1.78
CA VAL A 158 5.15 7.45 -1.20
C VAL A 158 4.26 8.24 -2.14
N VAL A 159 3.05 8.55 -1.71
CA VAL A 159 2.17 9.46 -2.44
C VAL A 159 2.65 10.88 -2.20
N ILE A 160 2.99 11.61 -3.26
CA ILE A 160 3.39 13.01 -3.17
C ILE A 160 2.25 13.93 -3.61
N LEU A 161 2.10 15.05 -2.91
CA LEU A 161 1.12 16.08 -3.21
C LEU A 161 1.81 17.26 -3.91
N PRO A 162 1.13 18.00 -4.81
CA PRO A 162 1.71 19.18 -5.45
C PRO A 162 2.22 20.26 -4.47
N SER A 163 1.65 20.28 -3.27
CA SER A 163 2.01 21.24 -2.20
C SER A 163 3.11 20.73 -1.25
N LEU A 164 3.61 19.50 -1.45
CA LEU A 164 4.61 18.90 -0.58
C LEU A 164 5.94 19.67 -0.69
N LYS A 165 6.54 19.97 0.47
CA LYS A 165 7.85 20.61 0.54
C LYS A 165 8.96 19.58 0.36
N ILE A 166 9.92 19.94 -0.47
CA ILE A 166 11.09 19.09 -0.78
C ILE A 166 11.89 18.78 0.50
N GLU A 167 12.07 19.76 1.38
CA GLU A 167 12.87 19.62 2.60
C GLU A 167 12.26 18.59 3.57
N SER A 168 10.93 18.65 3.79
CA SER A 168 10.27 17.69 4.68
C SER A 168 10.26 16.28 4.12
N PHE A 169 10.17 16.13 2.80
CA PHE A 169 10.31 14.85 2.14
C PHE A 169 11.73 14.27 2.29
N GLU A 170 12.76 15.11 2.06
CA GLU A 170 14.16 14.69 2.20
C GLU A 170 14.49 14.25 3.64
N GLU A 171 13.94 14.92 4.66
CA GLU A 171 14.09 14.51 6.06
C GLU A 171 13.54 13.10 6.33
N VAL A 172 12.37 12.78 5.77
CA VAL A 172 11.75 11.44 5.89
C VAL A 172 12.62 10.38 5.22
N ILE A 173 13.08 10.61 3.99
CA ILE A 173 13.93 9.66 3.25
C ILE A 173 15.25 9.42 3.98
N LYS A 174 15.90 10.48 4.48
CA LYS A 174 17.13 10.36 5.29
C LYS A 174 16.89 9.56 6.57
N LYS A 175 15.75 9.75 7.23
CA LYS A 175 15.43 9.00 8.45
C LYS A 175 15.24 7.52 8.14
N ILE A 176 14.54 7.17 7.07
CA ILE A 176 14.40 5.78 6.63
C ILE A 176 15.78 5.19 6.33
N ASP A 177 16.61 5.89 5.53
CA ASP A 177 17.97 5.45 5.18
C ASP A 177 18.83 5.16 6.41
N ASN A 178 18.73 5.95 7.46
CA ASN A 178 19.51 5.78 8.68
C ASN A 178 19.02 4.63 9.58
N GLU A 179 17.74 4.28 9.52
CA GLU A 179 17.11 3.36 10.46
C GLU A 179 16.78 1.97 9.87
N ILE A 180 16.93 1.77 8.54
CA ILE A 180 16.73 0.45 7.92
C ILE A 180 17.99 -0.42 8.00
N THR A 181 17.79 -1.72 8.20
CA THR A 181 18.87 -2.68 8.41
C THR A 181 19.57 -3.07 7.09
N TYR A 182 18.84 -3.27 5.99
CA TYR A 182 19.35 -3.70 4.68
C TYR A 182 18.79 -2.82 3.56
N LYS A 183 19.63 -1.90 3.05
CA LYS A 183 19.23 -0.87 2.09
C LYS A 183 19.04 -1.37 0.65
N ASN A 184 19.82 -2.38 0.24
CA ASN A 184 19.89 -2.81 -1.16
C ASN A 184 18.66 -3.60 -1.63
N ASP A 185 17.77 -3.97 -0.71
CA ASP A 185 16.62 -4.82 -1.00
C ASP A 185 15.30 -4.03 -1.08
N VAL A 186 15.35 -2.69 -0.97
CA VAL A 186 14.16 -1.84 -0.94
C VAL A 186 14.12 -0.92 -2.15
N GLN A 187 13.08 -1.07 -2.96
CA GLN A 187 12.74 -0.13 -4.02
C GLN A 187 11.72 0.89 -3.53
N PHE A 188 11.85 2.14 -3.97
CA PHE A 188 10.88 3.19 -3.71
C PHE A 188 10.07 3.55 -4.94
N ILE A 189 8.76 3.73 -4.74
CA ILE A 189 7.85 4.24 -5.74
C ILE A 189 7.35 5.61 -5.30
N ILE A 190 7.69 6.63 -6.07
CA ILE A 190 7.11 7.95 -5.94
C ILE A 190 5.84 7.99 -6.77
N GLN A 191 4.72 8.24 -6.11
CA GLN A 191 3.42 8.28 -6.77
C GLN A 191 2.83 9.69 -6.71
N PRO A 192 2.77 10.43 -7.82
CA PRO A 192 2.03 11.69 -7.84
C PRO A 192 0.55 11.45 -7.56
N SER A 193 -0.02 12.26 -6.66
CA SER A 193 -1.44 12.19 -6.30
C SER A 193 -2.34 12.46 -7.51
N SER A 194 -3.50 11.83 -7.52
CA SER A 194 -4.55 12.15 -8.50
C SER A 194 -5.41 13.32 -8.01
N PRO A 195 -5.92 14.18 -8.93
CA PRO A 195 -5.87 14.06 -10.39
C PRO A 195 -4.57 14.61 -11.00
N LEU A 196 -4.07 13.94 -12.04
CA LEU A 196 -2.76 14.29 -12.64
C LEU A 196 -2.69 15.69 -13.28
N ASN A 197 -3.81 16.32 -13.58
CA ASN A 197 -3.83 17.70 -14.09
C ASN A 197 -3.32 18.73 -13.06
N GLU A 198 -3.31 18.41 -11.77
CA GLU A 198 -2.70 19.26 -10.73
C GLU A 198 -1.17 19.32 -10.84
N TRP A 199 -0.56 18.38 -11.56
CA TRP A 199 0.87 18.30 -11.81
C TRP A 199 1.33 19.02 -13.09
N VAL A 200 0.41 19.63 -13.84
CA VAL A 200 0.75 20.40 -15.03
C VAL A 200 1.62 21.61 -14.64
N GLY A 201 2.83 21.66 -15.22
CA GLY A 201 3.84 22.67 -14.89
C GLY A 201 4.72 22.36 -13.68
N LEU A 202 4.48 21.25 -12.99
CA LEU A 202 5.26 20.81 -11.81
C LEU A 202 6.17 19.61 -12.10
N SER A 203 6.44 19.30 -13.36
CA SER A 203 7.27 18.14 -13.73
C SER A 203 8.68 18.18 -13.12
N ASN A 204 9.26 19.37 -12.95
CA ASN A 204 10.57 19.53 -12.32
C ASN A 204 10.57 19.05 -10.86
N SER A 205 9.49 19.28 -10.12
CA SER A 205 9.37 18.79 -8.74
C SER A 205 9.37 17.26 -8.68
N LEU A 206 8.81 16.57 -9.68
CA LEU A 206 8.87 15.10 -9.75
C LEU A 206 10.30 14.60 -9.90
N PHE A 207 11.13 15.29 -10.70
CA PHE A 207 12.55 14.95 -10.83
C PHE A 207 13.30 15.19 -9.51
N GLU A 208 13.02 16.31 -8.83
CA GLU A 208 13.65 16.65 -7.54
C GLU A 208 13.34 15.58 -6.47
N PHE A 209 12.08 15.15 -6.34
CA PHE A 209 11.69 14.05 -5.45
C PHE A 209 12.41 12.74 -5.80
N SER A 210 12.48 12.41 -7.09
CA SER A 210 13.16 11.21 -7.57
C SER A 210 14.67 11.27 -7.29
N GLU A 211 15.33 12.40 -7.50
CA GLU A 211 16.76 12.60 -7.23
C GLU A 211 17.07 12.45 -5.73
N ILE A 212 16.19 12.93 -4.84
CA ILE A 212 16.36 12.78 -3.39
C ILE A 212 16.37 11.30 -3.02
N VAL A 213 15.37 10.53 -3.46
CA VAL A 213 15.31 9.10 -3.16
C VAL A 213 16.45 8.35 -3.81
N GLY A 214 16.79 8.67 -5.07
CA GLY A 214 17.84 8.03 -5.85
C GLY A 214 19.26 8.16 -5.27
N ARG A 215 19.47 9.06 -4.28
CA ARG A 215 20.75 9.12 -3.53
C ARG A 215 20.93 7.95 -2.56
N TYR A 216 19.84 7.27 -2.20
CA TYR A 216 19.79 6.27 -1.12
C TYR A 216 19.22 4.92 -1.58
N PHE A 217 18.26 4.91 -2.51
CA PHE A 217 17.48 3.75 -2.91
C PHE A 217 17.27 3.68 -4.42
N GLU A 218 16.97 2.49 -4.93
CA GLU A 218 16.38 2.36 -6.26
C GLU A 218 14.99 3.02 -6.27
N VAL A 219 14.69 3.81 -7.32
CA VAL A 219 13.45 4.60 -7.36
C VAL A 219 12.81 4.58 -8.74
N SER A 220 11.48 4.54 -8.75
CA SER A 220 10.66 4.77 -9.93
C SER A 220 9.55 5.78 -9.62
N THR A 221 9.21 6.64 -10.57
CA THR A 221 8.07 7.56 -10.44
C THR A 221 6.93 7.05 -11.29
N ILE A 222 5.85 6.59 -10.64
CA ILE A 222 4.74 5.87 -11.29
C ILE A 222 3.40 6.52 -10.90
N PRO A 223 2.63 7.07 -11.85
CA PRO A 223 1.28 7.55 -11.58
C PRO A 223 0.29 6.38 -11.47
N GLN A 224 -0.91 6.65 -10.92
CA GLN A 224 -2.01 5.68 -10.88
C GLN A 224 -2.55 5.42 -12.30
N ILE A 225 -2.14 4.31 -12.95
CA ILE A 225 -2.56 4.03 -14.33
C ILE A 225 -4.03 3.63 -14.43
N HIS A 226 -4.62 3.00 -13.41
CA HIS A 226 -6.04 2.68 -13.39
C HIS A 226 -6.92 3.93 -13.54
N LYS A 227 -6.50 5.07 -12.97
CA LYS A 227 -7.17 6.36 -13.16
C LYS A 227 -7.05 6.87 -14.59
N ILE A 228 -5.89 6.65 -15.25
CA ILE A 228 -5.66 7.04 -16.65
C ILE A 228 -6.50 6.18 -17.60
N LEU A 229 -6.57 4.88 -17.33
CA LEU A 229 -7.33 3.92 -18.13
C LEU A 229 -8.83 3.90 -17.82
N ASN A 230 -9.26 4.61 -16.78
CA ASN A 230 -10.64 4.65 -16.27
C ASN A 230 -11.19 3.24 -15.99
N ILE A 231 -10.40 2.45 -15.27
CA ILE A 231 -10.74 1.13 -14.74
C ILE A 231 -10.71 1.15 -13.20
N GLU A 232 -11.36 0.16 -12.58
CA GLU A 232 -11.31 -0.02 -11.12
C GLU A 232 -9.92 -0.45 -10.64
#